data_472e3724986484925a454af2db94f8c8
#
_entry.id   472e3724986484925a454af2db94f8c8
#
_cell.length_a   1.000
_cell.length_b   1.000
_cell.length_c   1.000
_cell.angle_alpha   90.00
_cell.angle_beta   90.00
_cell.angle_gamma   90.00
#
_symmetry.space_group_name_H-M   'P 1'
#
loop_
_entity.id
_entity.type
_entity.pdbx_description
1 polymer ?
#
loop_
_entity_poly.entity_id
_entity_poly.type
_entity_poly.pdbx_seq_one_letter_code
_entity_poly.pdbx_strand_id
1 'polypeptide(L)'
;MGITNKWLNPYQRSYQQIKAKLIESLMGIKDREGNVLITDYSEGNILIIILSLFAAIAEVLHYYIDNMARETFLPTARKYGSVVKHGALVDYHARGAIAASVDLMISRDVSGDSIGAKLTIPAGTLFTDQSGNKWLSTRDVVWYSNVTDCKVPVVQHELYTESQVNGMIIPSEEKLRITLGTLPNGKYYEHGTMNMKIGGESWVLVNTFAYSKPTDKHFMVVVDESLTPYITFGDGLYGKKPAAGAKISDLTFYLTSGSNGNVKSGTITSVPSVISSSVSDATVSNTYNAGGGSNYENFGMLKEHIPLSVKTMGVAITKQDFVDLAKLVDGVSKAKAEYECGRKLIVYIAPDNGVIANSSMIKKVYDILHQNSPLTTWLTVKSAGKVNIILDIEVTGKKSYKTSEIQSQVLGALFNAYSPESSDIGGSVRISDIYALIDNLESVDYLHLKKFYTKPWPTTLYGNKELILGQFQLDKANGSMAYFISFSSGTTFTLKSLKGGFSYDGKIGKTTQIRDNINGFIFALDIQNNGYQSGFRYTITIAEPNQDYTDPGYNIPVFEDSSQLTLKVNETV
;
A
#
# COMPACT_ATOMS: atom_id res chain seq x y z
N MET A 1 10.91 17.44 19.43
CA MET A 1 11.89 18.52 19.66
C MET A 1 12.68 18.69 18.37
N GLY A 2 12.37 19.71 17.58
CA GLY A 2 13.13 19.99 16.37
C GLY A 2 14.56 20.41 16.75
N ILE A 3 15.52 19.65 16.29
CA ILE A 3 16.93 20.08 16.30
C ILE A 3 16.97 21.31 15.41
N THR A 4 16.94 22.47 16.05
CA THR A 4 16.92 23.76 15.35
C THR A 4 18.16 23.84 14.48
N ASN A 5 17.99 24.12 13.21
CA ASN A 5 18.94 24.29 12.12
C ASN A 5 20.08 25.33 12.38
N LYS A 6 20.35 25.67 13.62
CA LYS A 6 21.34 26.67 14.01
C LYS A 6 22.77 26.29 13.60
N TRP A 7 23.04 24.96 13.49
CA TRP A 7 24.33 24.41 13.08
C TRP A 7 24.45 24.18 11.57
N LEU A 8 23.32 24.17 10.85
CA LEU A 8 23.23 23.90 9.43
C LEU A 8 22.72 25.11 8.65
N ASN A 9 23.06 26.33 9.05
CA ASN A 9 22.64 27.51 8.32
C ASN A 9 23.57 27.75 7.11
N PRO A 10 23.15 27.41 5.88
CA PRO A 10 23.97 27.56 4.68
C PRO A 10 24.30 29.02 4.36
N TYR A 11 23.50 29.97 4.88
CA TYR A 11 23.71 31.40 4.63
C TYR A 11 24.92 32.00 5.32
N GLN A 12 25.46 31.39 6.38
CA GLN A 12 26.63 31.93 7.09
C GLN A 12 27.97 31.38 6.56
N ARG A 13 27.98 30.54 5.54
CA ARG A 13 29.16 29.84 5.01
C ARG A 13 29.25 29.90 3.50
N SER A 14 28.56 30.86 2.89
CA SER A 14 28.66 31.09 1.44
C SER A 14 30.00 31.73 1.10
N TYR A 15 30.46 31.52 -0.13
CA TYR A 15 31.66 32.15 -0.69
C TYR A 15 31.77 33.63 -0.36
N GLN A 16 30.69 34.40 -0.56
CA GLN A 16 30.70 35.86 -0.30
C GLN A 16 30.93 36.20 1.18
N GLN A 17 30.34 35.43 2.11
CA GLN A 17 30.50 35.65 3.54
C GLN A 17 31.88 35.25 4.03
N ILE A 18 32.42 34.15 3.53
CA ILE A 18 33.77 33.70 3.85
C ILE A 18 34.78 34.72 3.33
N LYS A 19 34.61 35.16 2.06
CA LYS A 19 35.43 36.20 1.46
C LYS A 19 35.38 37.50 2.28
N ALA A 20 34.17 37.96 2.65
CA ALA A 20 33.99 39.18 3.46
C ALA A 20 34.69 39.08 4.82
N LYS A 21 34.57 37.93 5.53
CA LYS A 21 35.26 37.71 6.80
C LYS A 21 36.78 37.67 6.66
N LEU A 22 37.27 37.05 5.58
CA LEU A 22 38.70 37.00 5.31
C LEU A 22 39.24 38.44 5.02
N ILE A 23 38.52 39.26 4.27
CA ILE A 23 38.87 40.66 4.02
C ILE A 23 38.79 41.46 5.32
N GLU A 24 37.75 41.30 6.13
CA GLU A 24 37.63 41.93 7.45
C GLU A 24 38.82 41.60 8.37
N SER A 25 39.23 40.32 8.39
CA SER A 25 40.39 39.87 9.14
C SER A 25 41.69 40.51 8.61
N LEU A 26 41.78 40.68 7.28
CA LEU A 26 42.93 41.33 6.63
C LEU A 26 43.02 42.81 6.97
N MET A 27 41.87 43.51 7.04
CA MET A 27 41.77 44.91 7.45
C MET A 27 42.24 45.14 8.88
N GLY A 28 42.17 44.11 9.72
CA GLY A 28 42.65 44.13 11.12
C GLY A 28 44.15 44.05 11.28
N ILE A 29 44.91 43.69 10.24
CA ILE A 29 46.38 43.52 10.31
C ILE A 29 47.06 44.89 10.20
N LYS A 30 47.78 45.25 11.25
CA LYS A 30 48.50 46.51 11.36
C LYS A 30 50.02 46.30 11.51
N ASP A 31 50.79 47.27 11.06
CA ASP A 31 52.23 47.30 11.30
C ASP A 31 52.57 47.64 12.79
N ARG A 32 53.87 47.71 13.12
CA ARG A 32 54.33 48.07 14.49
C ARG A 32 54.01 49.53 14.85
N GLU A 33 53.67 50.37 13.88
CA GLU A 33 53.36 51.77 14.06
C GLU A 33 51.84 52.03 14.10
N GLY A 34 51.02 50.95 13.92
CA GLY A 34 49.55 51.01 13.98
C GLY A 34 48.84 51.28 12.65
N ASN A 35 49.59 51.39 11.55
CA ASN A 35 49.02 51.61 10.22
C ASN A 35 48.49 50.29 9.61
N VAL A 36 47.42 50.36 8.82
CA VAL A 36 46.88 49.23 8.10
C VAL A 36 47.89 48.78 7.02
N LEU A 37 48.32 47.55 7.04
CA LEU A 37 49.32 47.00 6.14
C LEU A 37 48.87 46.88 4.69
N ILE A 38 47.55 46.71 4.47
CA ILE A 38 46.94 46.48 3.16
C ILE A 38 45.85 47.53 2.98
N THR A 39 46.00 48.34 1.95
CA THR A 39 45.06 49.45 1.66
C THR A 39 44.27 49.24 0.36
N ASP A 40 44.69 48.31 -0.52
CA ASP A 40 44.00 48.02 -1.76
C ASP A 40 43.22 46.70 -1.64
N TYR A 41 41.89 46.79 -1.61
CA TYR A 41 40.92 45.69 -1.55
C TYR A 41 40.20 45.48 -2.87
N SER A 42 40.73 46.02 -3.97
CA SER A 42 40.16 45.82 -5.30
C SER A 42 40.21 44.37 -5.74
N GLU A 43 39.24 43.93 -6.54
CA GLU A 43 39.17 42.52 -7.03
C GLU A 43 40.36 42.17 -7.94
N GLY A 44 41.08 43.13 -8.47
CA GLY A 44 42.30 42.92 -9.26
C GLY A 44 43.57 42.69 -8.43
N ASN A 45 43.53 42.90 -7.11
CA ASN A 45 44.68 42.70 -6.24
C ASN A 45 44.96 41.19 -6.09
N ILE A 46 46.21 40.77 -6.32
CA ILE A 46 46.66 39.38 -6.22
C ILE A 46 46.30 38.76 -4.88
N LEU A 47 46.41 39.49 -3.77
CA LEU A 47 46.07 39.02 -2.44
C LEU A 47 44.57 38.74 -2.32
N ILE A 48 43.72 39.61 -2.86
CA ILE A 48 42.26 39.42 -2.86
C ILE A 48 41.85 38.27 -3.77
N ILE A 49 42.56 38.03 -4.88
CA ILE A 49 42.35 36.87 -5.74
C ILE A 49 42.68 35.58 -4.98
N ILE A 50 43.81 35.55 -4.26
CA ILE A 50 44.21 34.38 -3.46
C ILE A 50 43.18 34.10 -2.35
N LEU A 51 42.72 35.13 -1.62
CA LEU A 51 41.67 35.00 -0.60
C LEU A 51 40.33 34.51 -1.20
N SER A 52 40.03 34.95 -2.43
CA SER A 52 38.83 34.48 -3.15
C SER A 52 38.92 32.99 -3.48
N LEU A 53 40.10 32.49 -3.88
CA LEU A 53 40.34 31.06 -4.11
C LEU A 53 40.21 30.26 -2.79
N PHE A 54 40.77 30.76 -1.68
CA PHE A 54 40.59 30.12 -0.36
C PHE A 54 39.14 30.13 0.07
N ALA A 55 38.38 31.20 -0.16
CA ALA A 55 36.96 31.28 0.14
C ALA A 55 36.15 30.24 -0.67
N ALA A 56 36.47 30.05 -1.96
CA ALA A 56 35.84 29.06 -2.82
C ALA A 56 36.13 27.60 -2.33
N ILE A 57 37.39 27.30 -1.99
CA ILE A 57 37.76 26.01 -1.41
C ILE A 57 37.05 25.78 -0.07
N ALA A 58 37.00 26.80 0.77
CA ALA A 58 36.33 26.70 2.06
C ALA A 58 34.81 26.47 1.93
N GLU A 59 34.14 27.10 0.96
CA GLU A 59 32.73 26.85 0.66
C GLU A 59 32.49 25.38 0.27
N VAL A 60 33.32 24.83 -0.63
CA VAL A 60 33.23 23.42 -1.02
C VAL A 60 33.45 22.49 0.16
N LEU A 61 34.44 22.77 1.02
CA LEU A 61 34.69 21.97 2.23
C LEU A 61 33.51 22.05 3.21
N HIS A 62 32.95 23.24 3.43
CA HIS A 62 31.76 23.41 4.26
C HIS A 62 30.54 22.66 3.69
N TYR A 63 30.36 22.66 2.36
CA TYR A 63 29.32 21.86 1.72
C TYR A 63 29.47 20.36 2.04
N TYR A 64 30.69 19.80 1.95
CA TYR A 64 30.91 18.41 2.31
C TYR A 64 30.67 18.11 3.78
N ILE A 65 31.12 19.01 4.69
CA ILE A 65 30.89 18.87 6.14
C ILE A 65 29.39 18.91 6.44
N ASP A 66 28.65 19.87 5.87
CA ASP A 66 27.21 19.99 6.09
C ASP A 66 26.45 18.78 5.50
N ASN A 67 26.90 18.28 4.36
CA ASN A 67 26.32 17.08 3.77
C ASN A 67 26.57 15.83 4.66
N MET A 68 27.80 15.65 5.15
CA MET A 68 28.10 14.57 6.10
C MET A 68 27.28 14.70 7.38
N ALA A 69 27.14 15.90 7.95
CA ALA A 69 26.35 16.14 9.16
C ALA A 69 24.86 15.81 8.94
N ARG A 70 24.32 16.12 7.76
CA ARG A 70 22.93 15.75 7.39
C ARG A 70 22.75 14.24 7.28
N GLU A 71 23.70 13.56 6.66
CA GLU A 71 23.64 12.10 6.49
C GLU A 71 23.81 11.31 7.80
N THR A 72 24.29 11.96 8.87
CA THR A 72 24.48 11.32 10.20
C THR A 72 23.15 11.02 10.90
N PHE A 73 22.08 11.74 10.61
CA PHE A 73 20.79 11.59 11.28
C PHE A 73 19.71 11.13 10.31
N LEU A 74 18.94 10.13 10.70
CA LEU A 74 17.85 9.55 9.88
C LEU A 74 16.86 10.61 9.34
N PRO A 75 16.34 11.58 10.13
CA PRO A 75 15.39 12.57 9.62
C PRO A 75 15.98 13.50 8.56
N THR A 76 17.27 13.84 8.66
CA THR A 76 17.94 14.79 7.77
C THR A 76 18.70 14.14 6.61
N ALA A 77 18.95 12.84 6.67
CA ALA A 77 19.59 12.08 5.60
C ALA A 77 18.83 12.24 4.27
N ARG A 78 19.58 12.34 3.16
CA ARG A 78 19.03 12.52 1.80
C ARG A 78 19.42 11.40 0.85
N LYS A 79 20.45 10.61 1.20
CA LYS A 79 20.92 9.49 0.39
C LYS A 79 20.25 8.20 0.84
N TYR A 80 19.73 7.43 -0.11
CA TYR A 80 19.12 6.12 0.16
C TYR A 80 20.06 5.20 0.94
N GLY A 81 21.32 5.08 0.50
CA GLY A 81 22.32 4.24 1.16
C GLY A 81 22.63 4.65 2.61
N SER A 82 22.53 5.94 2.96
CA SER A 82 22.70 6.39 4.36
C SER A 82 21.52 5.92 5.22
N VAL A 83 20.30 6.04 4.71
CA VAL A 83 19.08 5.61 5.43
C VAL A 83 19.07 4.09 5.63
N VAL A 84 19.45 3.32 4.60
CA VAL A 84 19.60 1.85 4.72
C VAL A 84 20.61 1.47 5.78
N LYS A 85 21.77 2.18 5.86
CA LYS A 85 22.78 1.95 6.91
C LYS A 85 22.26 2.30 8.31
N HIS A 86 21.46 3.37 8.45
CA HIS A 86 20.79 3.69 9.71
C HIS A 86 19.80 2.58 10.12
N GLY A 87 19.06 2.02 9.17
CA GLY A 87 18.20 0.86 9.42
C GLY A 87 19.00 -0.35 9.91
N ALA A 88 20.11 -0.66 9.25
CA ALA A 88 20.96 -1.79 9.63
C ALA A 88 21.53 -1.70 11.06
N LEU A 89 21.73 -0.48 11.60
CA LEU A 89 22.17 -0.29 13.00
C LEU A 89 21.13 -0.76 14.02
N VAL A 90 19.86 -0.82 13.64
CA VAL A 90 18.73 -1.24 14.47
C VAL A 90 18.11 -2.57 13.98
N ASP A 91 18.88 -3.33 13.20
CA ASP A 91 18.48 -4.61 12.58
C ASP A 91 17.25 -4.50 11.65
N TYR A 92 17.01 -3.31 11.11
CA TYR A 92 15.99 -3.09 10.08
C TYR A 92 16.61 -3.19 8.69
N HIS A 93 16.12 -4.11 7.88
CA HIS A 93 16.57 -4.31 6.50
C HIS A 93 15.54 -3.76 5.53
N ALA A 94 15.99 -2.94 4.58
CA ALA A 94 15.14 -2.39 3.54
C ALA A 94 14.45 -3.51 2.77
N ARG A 95 13.15 -3.38 2.57
CA ARG A 95 12.34 -4.39 1.91
C ARG A 95 12.50 -4.34 0.41
N GLY A 96 12.56 -5.52 -0.18
CA GLY A 96 12.52 -5.69 -1.62
C GLY A 96 11.11 -5.48 -2.19
N ALA A 97 10.98 -5.64 -3.50
CA ALA A 97 9.67 -5.64 -4.16
C ALA A 97 8.87 -6.88 -3.78
N ILE A 98 7.55 -6.73 -3.74
CA ILE A 98 6.60 -7.75 -3.31
C ILE A 98 5.54 -7.92 -4.37
N ALA A 99 5.13 -9.16 -4.57
CA ALA A 99 4.11 -9.52 -5.53
C ALA A 99 2.70 -9.15 -5.04
N ALA A 100 1.87 -8.66 -5.95
CA ALA A 100 0.44 -8.51 -5.72
C ALA A 100 -0.24 -9.87 -5.59
N SER A 101 -1.28 -9.92 -4.78
CA SER A 101 -2.08 -11.13 -4.58
C SER A 101 -3.58 -10.82 -4.68
N VAL A 102 -4.35 -11.84 -5.09
CA VAL A 102 -5.80 -11.73 -5.19
C VAL A 102 -6.43 -13.12 -5.12
N ASP A 103 -7.69 -13.16 -4.70
CA ASP A 103 -8.49 -14.38 -4.78
C ASP A 103 -9.31 -14.36 -6.09
N LEU A 104 -9.06 -15.32 -6.97
CA LEU A 104 -9.87 -15.51 -8.18
C LEU A 104 -11.13 -16.29 -7.85
N MET A 105 -12.24 -15.86 -8.44
CA MET A 105 -13.48 -16.62 -8.48
C MET A 105 -13.55 -17.35 -9.82
N ILE A 106 -13.62 -18.66 -9.77
CA ILE A 106 -13.85 -19.50 -10.92
C ILE A 106 -15.29 -20.00 -10.82
N SER A 107 -16.10 -19.68 -11.81
CA SER A 107 -17.52 -20.01 -11.85
C SER A 107 -17.85 -20.87 -13.06
N ARG A 108 -18.89 -21.69 -12.96
CA ARG A 108 -19.42 -22.51 -14.05
C ARG A 108 -20.93 -22.59 -14.01
N ASP A 109 -21.54 -22.95 -15.13
CA ASP A 109 -22.94 -23.38 -15.16
C ASP A 109 -23.04 -24.86 -14.77
N VAL A 110 -23.93 -25.20 -13.86
CA VAL A 110 -24.10 -26.56 -13.31
C VAL A 110 -24.83 -27.50 -14.27
N SER A 111 -25.51 -26.95 -15.26
CA SER A 111 -26.33 -27.68 -16.23
C SER A 111 -25.48 -28.36 -17.31
N GLY A 112 -24.84 -29.46 -17.02
CA GLY A 112 -24.22 -30.31 -18.04
C GLY A 112 -22.79 -30.79 -17.79
N ASP A 113 -22.31 -30.72 -16.60
CA ASP A 113 -20.89 -30.81 -16.28
C ASP A 113 -20.34 -32.20 -15.92
N SER A 114 -19.18 -32.53 -16.48
CA SER A 114 -18.49 -33.82 -16.33
C SER A 114 -17.25 -33.77 -15.41
N ILE A 115 -17.22 -32.95 -14.36
CA ILE A 115 -16.04 -32.89 -13.45
C ILE A 115 -15.78 -34.23 -12.72
N GLY A 116 -16.64 -35.22 -12.83
CA GLY A 116 -16.61 -36.37 -11.91
C GLY A 116 -16.92 -35.89 -10.48
N ALA A 117 -16.27 -36.50 -9.46
CA ALA A 117 -16.53 -36.13 -8.07
C ALA A 117 -15.84 -34.82 -7.66
N LYS A 118 -14.67 -34.47 -8.25
CA LYS A 118 -13.86 -33.29 -7.93
C LYS A 118 -12.84 -32.97 -9.02
N LEU A 119 -12.49 -31.70 -9.18
CA LEU A 119 -11.34 -31.23 -9.94
C LEU A 119 -10.30 -30.64 -8.98
N THR A 120 -9.04 -31.05 -9.09
CA THR A 120 -7.95 -30.45 -8.32
C THR A 120 -7.21 -29.46 -9.20
N ILE A 121 -7.14 -28.21 -8.76
CA ILE A 121 -6.34 -27.13 -9.36
C ILE A 121 -5.03 -27.11 -8.58
N PRO A 122 -3.89 -27.55 -9.17
CA PRO A 122 -2.64 -27.63 -8.44
C PRO A 122 -2.04 -26.25 -8.17
N ALA A 123 -1.22 -26.17 -7.11
CA ALA A 123 -0.37 -25.02 -6.87
C ALA A 123 0.54 -24.76 -8.09
N GLY A 124 0.81 -23.48 -8.40
CA GLY A 124 1.58 -23.12 -9.60
C GLY A 124 0.76 -23.12 -10.90
N THR A 125 -0.56 -23.33 -10.85
CA THR A 125 -1.41 -23.13 -12.04
C THR A 125 -1.33 -21.70 -12.51
N LEU A 126 -1.03 -21.50 -13.82
CA LEU A 126 -0.80 -20.21 -14.43
C LEU A 126 -2.10 -19.57 -14.92
N PHE A 127 -2.37 -18.37 -14.45
CA PHE A 127 -3.38 -17.45 -14.97
C PHE A 127 -2.68 -16.22 -15.57
N THR A 128 -3.34 -15.49 -16.45
CA THR A 128 -2.82 -14.25 -17.04
C THR A 128 -3.87 -13.15 -16.98
N ASP A 129 -3.43 -11.91 -16.77
CA ASP A 129 -4.30 -10.74 -16.86
C ASP A 129 -4.30 -10.16 -18.28
N GLN A 130 -5.14 -9.16 -18.51
CA GLN A 130 -5.25 -8.47 -19.80
C GLN A 130 -3.96 -7.72 -20.20
N SER A 131 -3.08 -7.43 -19.24
CA SER A 131 -1.78 -6.79 -19.47
C SER A 131 -0.65 -7.81 -19.71
N GLY A 132 -0.94 -9.11 -19.66
CA GLY A 132 0.02 -10.20 -19.87
C GLY A 132 0.85 -10.54 -18.62
N ASN A 133 0.53 -10.02 -17.43
CA ASN A 133 1.19 -10.45 -16.21
C ASN A 133 0.77 -11.86 -15.83
N LYS A 134 1.72 -12.62 -15.30
CA LYS A 134 1.54 -14.02 -14.89
C LYS A 134 1.13 -14.08 -13.42
N TRP A 135 0.13 -14.90 -13.13
CA TRP A 135 -0.43 -15.15 -11.81
C TRP A 135 -0.40 -16.64 -11.51
N LEU A 136 0.19 -17.03 -10.42
CA LEU A 136 0.33 -18.45 -10.02
C LEU A 136 -0.53 -18.74 -8.80
N SER A 137 -1.25 -19.86 -8.82
CA SER A 137 -1.97 -20.35 -7.64
C SER A 137 -0.98 -20.72 -6.53
N THR A 138 -1.29 -20.30 -5.30
CA THR A 138 -0.39 -20.46 -4.14
C THR A 138 -0.52 -21.83 -3.47
N ARG A 139 -1.61 -22.55 -3.70
CA ARG A 139 -1.91 -23.85 -3.10
C ARG A 139 -2.81 -24.68 -3.99
N ASP A 140 -2.84 -25.98 -3.72
CA ASP A 140 -3.83 -26.87 -4.32
C ASP A 140 -5.24 -26.50 -3.85
N VAL A 141 -6.16 -26.39 -4.81
CA VAL A 141 -7.57 -26.11 -4.53
C VAL A 141 -8.42 -27.22 -5.12
N VAL A 142 -9.29 -27.80 -4.31
CA VAL A 142 -10.23 -28.84 -4.75
C VAL A 142 -11.58 -28.21 -5.04
N TRP A 143 -12.05 -28.35 -6.28
CA TRP A 143 -13.36 -27.89 -6.73
C TRP A 143 -14.29 -29.09 -6.84
N TYR A 144 -15.33 -29.12 -6.01
CA TYR A 144 -16.27 -30.22 -5.93
C TYR A 144 -17.41 -30.05 -6.97
N SER A 145 -17.95 -31.15 -7.45
CA SER A 145 -19.02 -31.19 -8.47
C SER A 145 -20.33 -30.52 -8.04
N ASN A 146 -20.59 -30.43 -6.74
CA ASN A 146 -21.81 -29.84 -6.18
C ASN A 146 -21.70 -28.31 -5.94
N VAL A 147 -20.59 -27.67 -6.34
CA VAL A 147 -20.33 -26.25 -6.09
C VAL A 147 -20.13 -25.52 -7.42
N THR A 148 -20.90 -24.47 -7.66
CA THR A 148 -20.79 -23.63 -8.88
C THR A 148 -19.54 -22.78 -8.93
N ASP A 149 -19.07 -22.33 -7.77
CA ASP A 149 -17.97 -21.37 -7.64
C ASP A 149 -16.82 -21.92 -6.84
N CYS A 150 -15.60 -21.64 -7.27
CA CYS A 150 -14.38 -22.03 -6.58
C CYS A 150 -13.47 -20.81 -6.39
N LYS A 151 -12.94 -20.64 -5.19
CA LYS A 151 -12.04 -19.55 -4.83
C LYS A 151 -10.59 -20.02 -4.86
N VAL A 152 -9.76 -19.42 -5.72
CA VAL A 152 -8.36 -19.79 -5.91
C VAL A 152 -7.48 -18.59 -5.56
N PRO A 153 -6.65 -18.66 -4.51
CA PRO A 153 -5.70 -17.61 -4.18
C PRO A 153 -4.53 -17.66 -5.16
N VAL A 154 -4.23 -16.50 -5.78
CA VAL A 154 -3.13 -16.36 -6.73
C VAL A 154 -2.23 -15.19 -6.36
N VAL A 155 -0.97 -15.28 -6.77
CA VAL A 155 0.07 -14.27 -6.58
C VAL A 155 0.73 -13.97 -7.92
N GLN A 156 1.05 -12.71 -8.16
CA GLN A 156 1.67 -12.25 -9.39
C GLN A 156 3.16 -12.59 -9.39
N HIS A 157 3.48 -13.81 -9.79
CA HIS A 157 4.83 -14.36 -9.86
C HIS A 157 5.21 -14.77 -11.28
N GLU A 158 6.48 -14.58 -11.61
CA GLU A 158 7.08 -15.17 -12.79
C GLU A 158 8.41 -15.80 -12.39
N LEU A 159 8.53 -17.14 -12.51
CA LEU A 159 9.78 -17.81 -12.22
C LEU A 159 10.84 -17.38 -13.24
N TYR A 160 11.96 -16.89 -12.75
CA TYR A 160 13.07 -16.41 -13.54
C TYR A 160 14.35 -17.17 -13.20
N THR A 161 15.07 -17.58 -14.25
CA THR A 161 16.40 -18.18 -14.12
C THR A 161 17.41 -17.16 -14.59
N GLU A 162 18.28 -16.71 -13.69
CA GLU A 162 19.30 -15.73 -14.00
C GLU A 162 20.40 -16.37 -14.87
N SER A 163 20.52 -15.90 -16.11
CA SER A 163 21.43 -16.49 -17.10
C SER A 163 22.86 -15.93 -17.06
N GLN A 164 23.03 -14.68 -16.59
CA GLN A 164 24.33 -14.01 -16.56
C GLN A 164 25.19 -14.46 -15.38
N VAL A 165 24.58 -14.68 -14.23
CA VAL A 165 25.26 -15.12 -13.01
C VAL A 165 25.26 -16.64 -12.89
N ASN A 166 24.24 -17.31 -13.44
CA ASN A 166 24.15 -18.78 -13.42
C ASN A 166 25.25 -19.38 -14.31
N GLY A 167 26.13 -20.14 -13.70
CA GLY A 167 27.33 -20.66 -14.36
C GLY A 167 28.60 -19.85 -14.11
N MET A 168 28.51 -18.68 -13.46
CA MET A 168 29.64 -17.85 -13.08
C MET A 168 30.56 -18.60 -12.11
N ILE A 169 31.88 -18.43 -12.32
CA ILE A 169 32.89 -18.92 -11.37
C ILE A 169 33.19 -17.82 -10.38
N ILE A 170 33.18 -18.17 -9.09
CA ILE A 170 33.42 -17.23 -8.00
C ILE A 170 34.87 -16.73 -8.05
N PRO A 171 35.11 -15.41 -8.16
CA PRO A 171 36.45 -14.84 -8.17
C PRO A 171 37.08 -14.89 -6.76
N SER A 172 38.40 -14.76 -6.73
CA SER A 172 39.15 -14.67 -5.48
C SER A 172 39.19 -13.23 -4.99
N GLU A 173 38.08 -12.76 -4.43
CA GLU A 173 37.95 -11.42 -3.87
C GLU A 173 37.75 -11.45 -2.35
N GLU A 174 38.22 -10.40 -1.66
CA GLU A 174 38.09 -10.29 -0.20
C GLU A 174 36.64 -10.01 0.22
N LYS A 175 35.96 -9.13 -0.52
CA LYS A 175 34.52 -8.84 -0.36
C LYS A 175 33.79 -9.17 -1.65
N LEU A 176 33.22 -10.35 -1.70
CA LEU A 176 32.49 -10.82 -2.87
C LEU A 176 31.12 -10.16 -2.94
N ARG A 177 30.90 -9.41 -4.02
CA ARG A 177 29.62 -8.81 -4.39
C ARG A 177 29.31 -9.21 -5.84
N ILE A 178 28.19 -9.88 -6.03
CA ILE A 178 27.74 -10.32 -7.36
C ILE A 178 26.47 -9.56 -7.70
N THR A 179 26.56 -8.66 -8.67
CA THR A 179 25.39 -7.92 -9.17
C THR A 179 24.59 -8.82 -10.08
N LEU A 180 23.27 -8.84 -9.90
CA LEU A 180 22.38 -9.55 -10.84
C LEU A 180 22.36 -8.85 -12.19
N GLY A 181 22.11 -9.62 -13.25
CA GLY A 181 21.95 -9.08 -14.59
C GLY A 181 20.76 -8.11 -14.69
N THR A 182 20.66 -7.45 -15.84
CA THR A 182 19.54 -6.54 -16.12
C THR A 182 18.24 -7.33 -16.14
N LEU A 183 17.34 -7.02 -15.21
CA LEU A 183 16.01 -7.62 -15.15
C LEU A 183 15.13 -7.13 -16.31
N PRO A 184 14.14 -7.91 -16.74
CA PRO A 184 13.16 -7.48 -17.75
C PRO A 184 12.50 -6.15 -17.36
N ASN A 185 12.26 -5.29 -18.34
CA ASN A 185 11.73 -3.95 -18.11
C ASN A 185 10.38 -3.99 -17.34
N GLY A 186 10.27 -3.19 -16.30
CA GLY A 186 9.08 -3.12 -15.45
C GLY A 186 8.91 -4.31 -14.50
N LYS A 187 9.91 -5.18 -14.36
CA LYS A 187 9.93 -6.29 -13.41
C LYS A 187 11.00 -6.08 -12.34
N TYR A 188 10.70 -6.56 -11.15
CA TYR A 188 11.56 -6.48 -9.97
C TYR A 188 11.86 -7.86 -9.42
N TYR A 189 13.02 -8.03 -8.81
CA TYR A 189 13.31 -9.18 -7.96
C TYR A 189 12.36 -9.21 -6.77
N GLU A 190 11.63 -10.29 -6.57
CA GLU A 190 10.77 -10.45 -5.40
C GLU A 190 11.59 -10.85 -4.18
N HIS A 191 11.45 -10.08 -3.12
CA HIS A 191 12.20 -10.28 -1.89
C HIS A 191 11.97 -11.65 -1.26
N GLY A 192 13.06 -12.28 -0.83
CA GLY A 192 12.98 -13.57 -0.11
C GLY A 192 12.80 -14.82 -0.98
N THR A 193 12.78 -14.70 -2.32
CA THR A 193 12.46 -15.83 -3.21
C THR A 193 13.66 -16.47 -3.88
N MET A 194 14.88 -15.96 -3.66
CA MET A 194 16.08 -16.43 -4.36
C MET A 194 16.58 -17.76 -3.80
N ASN A 195 16.84 -18.67 -4.74
CA ASN A 195 17.48 -19.94 -4.46
C ASN A 195 18.73 -20.09 -5.34
N MET A 196 19.82 -20.63 -4.78
CA MET A 196 21.03 -20.94 -5.54
C MET A 196 21.82 -22.08 -4.92
N LYS A 197 22.68 -22.66 -5.74
CA LYS A 197 23.71 -23.63 -5.34
C LYS A 197 25.08 -23.09 -5.71
N ILE A 198 26.08 -23.36 -4.88
CA ILE A 198 27.49 -23.06 -5.15
C ILE A 198 28.30 -24.34 -4.96
N GLY A 199 29.02 -24.74 -6.01
CA GLY A 199 29.78 -26.00 -5.99
C GLY A 199 28.91 -27.24 -5.76
N GLY A 200 27.64 -27.20 -6.21
CA GLY A 200 26.65 -28.28 -6.03
C GLY A 200 25.93 -28.27 -4.66
N GLU A 201 26.33 -27.42 -3.72
CA GLU A 201 25.75 -27.29 -2.40
C GLU A 201 24.70 -26.17 -2.34
N SER A 202 23.55 -26.41 -1.70
CA SER A 202 22.50 -25.39 -1.51
C SER A 202 22.92 -24.35 -0.48
N TRP A 203 22.71 -23.09 -0.82
CA TRP A 203 22.92 -21.93 0.06
C TRP A 203 21.57 -21.36 0.48
N VAL A 204 21.51 -20.84 1.71
CA VAL A 204 20.27 -20.32 2.33
C VAL A 204 20.30 -18.81 2.30
N LEU A 205 19.20 -18.20 1.82
CA LEU A 205 18.99 -16.77 1.88
C LEU A 205 18.69 -16.34 3.33
N VAL A 206 19.39 -15.33 3.81
CA VAL A 206 19.20 -14.72 5.14
C VAL A 206 19.09 -13.21 5.01
N ASN A 207 18.44 -12.57 5.97
CA ASN A 207 18.32 -11.12 6.02
C ASN A 207 19.53 -10.45 6.69
N THR A 208 20.26 -11.19 7.55
CA THR A 208 21.45 -10.71 8.25
C THR A 208 22.43 -11.86 8.50
N PHE A 209 23.72 -11.55 8.51
CA PHE A 209 24.75 -12.53 8.88
C PHE A 209 25.03 -12.56 10.40
N ALA A 210 24.43 -11.67 11.20
CA ALA A 210 24.74 -11.51 12.61
C ALA A 210 24.62 -12.83 13.42
N TYR A 211 23.73 -13.72 13.01
CA TYR A 211 23.52 -15.01 13.66
C TYR A 211 24.13 -16.20 12.91
N SER A 212 24.88 -15.95 11.84
CA SER A 212 25.48 -17.00 11.01
C SER A 212 26.80 -17.47 11.59
N LYS A 213 27.00 -18.77 11.67
CA LYS A 213 28.25 -19.40 12.06
C LYS A 213 29.23 -19.43 10.87
N PRO A 214 30.55 -19.56 11.12
CA PRO A 214 31.57 -19.60 10.04
C PRO A 214 31.35 -20.72 9.02
N THR A 215 30.62 -21.77 9.37
CA THR A 215 30.33 -22.94 8.52
C THR A 215 29.02 -22.82 7.75
N ASP A 216 28.16 -21.88 8.13
CA ASP A 216 26.81 -21.78 7.56
C ASP A 216 26.87 -21.19 6.15
N LYS A 217 26.27 -21.88 5.19
CA LYS A 217 26.19 -21.51 3.78
C LYS A 217 25.07 -20.51 3.55
N HIS A 218 25.29 -19.28 4.03
CA HIS A 218 24.31 -18.21 3.96
C HIS A 218 24.72 -17.16 2.93
N PHE A 219 23.73 -16.57 2.28
CA PHE A 219 23.89 -15.42 1.41
C PHE A 219 22.78 -14.40 1.68
N MET A 220 23.01 -13.17 1.30
CA MET A 220 22.05 -12.07 1.46
C MET A 220 21.91 -11.33 0.13
N VAL A 221 20.71 -10.90 -0.20
CA VAL A 221 20.43 -10.05 -1.35
C VAL A 221 20.16 -8.63 -0.85
N VAL A 222 20.94 -7.69 -1.35
CA VAL A 222 20.83 -6.27 -1.00
C VAL A 222 20.56 -5.47 -2.27
N VAL A 223 19.77 -4.42 -2.15
CA VAL A 223 19.47 -3.50 -3.24
C VAL A 223 20.32 -2.24 -3.07
N ASP A 224 21.00 -1.81 -4.13
CA ASP A 224 21.85 -0.63 -4.10
C ASP A 224 21.05 0.68 -4.29
N GLU A 225 21.76 1.81 -4.34
CA GLU A 225 21.16 3.14 -4.57
C GLU A 225 20.48 3.28 -5.93
N SER A 226 20.87 2.46 -6.90
CA SER A 226 20.29 2.37 -8.25
C SER A 226 19.12 1.38 -8.34
N LEU A 227 18.68 0.85 -7.20
CA LEU A 227 17.66 -0.20 -7.09
C LEU A 227 18.05 -1.51 -7.80
N THR A 228 19.34 -1.76 -7.96
CA THR A 228 19.87 -3.00 -8.56
C THR A 228 20.18 -4.00 -7.47
N PRO A 229 19.60 -5.22 -7.50
CA PRO A 229 19.87 -6.24 -6.50
C PRO A 229 21.27 -6.86 -6.72
N TYR A 230 21.96 -7.13 -5.63
CA TYR A 230 23.23 -7.84 -5.64
C TYR A 230 23.32 -8.84 -4.49
N ILE A 231 24.06 -9.91 -4.72
CA ILE A 231 24.28 -10.99 -3.75
C ILE A 231 25.57 -10.70 -2.97
N THR A 232 25.50 -10.85 -1.66
CA THR A 232 26.64 -10.79 -0.73
C THR A 232 26.75 -12.08 0.07
N PHE A 233 27.96 -12.40 0.51
CA PHE A 233 28.26 -13.62 1.26
C PHE A 233 28.93 -13.28 2.59
N GLY A 234 28.98 -14.27 3.46
CA GLY A 234 29.72 -14.16 4.72
C GLY A 234 31.24 -13.96 4.50
N ASP A 235 31.89 -13.44 5.51
CA ASP A 235 33.33 -13.15 5.52
C ASP A 235 34.19 -14.31 6.06
N GLY A 236 33.56 -15.41 6.50
CA GLY A 236 34.19 -16.56 7.13
C GLY A 236 34.20 -16.50 8.66
N LEU A 237 33.81 -15.36 9.25
CA LEU A 237 33.50 -15.22 10.70
C LEU A 237 31.98 -15.28 10.89
N TYR A 238 31.25 -14.50 10.09
CA TYR A 238 29.78 -14.44 10.06
C TYR A 238 29.29 -14.97 8.72
N GLY A 239 29.03 -16.29 8.68
CA GLY A 239 28.68 -17.02 7.48
C GLY A 239 29.91 -17.50 6.68
N LYS A 240 29.73 -18.63 5.98
CA LYS A 240 30.80 -19.23 5.15
C LYS A 240 31.11 -18.33 3.95
N LYS A 241 32.41 -18.12 3.68
CA LYS A 241 32.87 -17.51 2.44
C LYS A 241 32.86 -18.57 1.35
N PRO A 242 32.27 -18.31 0.15
CA PRO A 242 32.33 -19.26 -0.96
C PRO A 242 33.79 -19.50 -1.39
N ALA A 243 34.08 -20.71 -1.79
CA ALA A 243 35.43 -21.05 -2.30
C ALA A 243 35.66 -20.40 -3.66
N ALA A 244 36.83 -19.77 -3.85
CA ALA A 244 37.27 -19.29 -5.16
C ALA A 244 37.32 -20.46 -6.16
N GLY A 245 36.84 -20.24 -7.37
CA GLY A 245 36.75 -21.30 -8.41
C GLY A 245 35.48 -22.14 -8.34
N ALA A 246 34.66 -22.04 -7.30
CA ALA A 246 33.38 -22.72 -7.25
C ALA A 246 32.37 -22.11 -8.25
N LYS A 247 31.51 -22.95 -8.82
CA LYS A 247 30.53 -22.52 -9.84
C LYS A 247 29.16 -22.29 -9.18
N ILE A 248 28.52 -21.18 -9.52
CA ILE A 248 27.13 -20.91 -9.16
C ILE A 248 26.21 -21.69 -10.10
N SER A 249 25.23 -22.39 -9.57
CA SER A 249 24.21 -23.13 -10.32
C SER A 249 22.84 -22.98 -9.70
N ASP A 250 21.79 -23.29 -10.48
CA ASP A 250 20.39 -23.27 -10.06
C ASP A 250 19.95 -21.93 -9.44
N LEU A 251 20.53 -20.80 -9.95
CA LEU A 251 20.12 -19.48 -9.50
C LEU A 251 18.77 -19.14 -10.10
N THR A 252 17.74 -19.22 -9.25
CA THR A 252 16.35 -18.95 -9.60
C THR A 252 15.70 -18.05 -8.56
N PHE A 253 14.78 -17.21 -8.99
CA PHE A 253 13.95 -16.38 -8.15
C PHE A 253 12.67 -15.99 -8.86
N TYR A 254 11.71 -15.42 -8.13
CA TYR A 254 10.52 -14.88 -8.75
C TYR A 254 10.67 -13.40 -9.11
N LEU A 255 10.14 -13.04 -10.27
CA LEU A 255 9.93 -11.66 -10.69
C LEU A 255 8.52 -11.22 -10.38
N THR A 256 8.39 -9.96 -9.98
CA THR A 256 7.10 -9.31 -9.76
C THR A 256 7.01 -7.99 -10.52
N SER A 257 5.80 -7.54 -10.82
CA SER A 257 5.52 -6.20 -11.36
C SER A 257 5.39 -5.15 -10.24
N GLY A 258 5.59 -5.53 -8.96
CA GLY A 258 5.46 -4.64 -7.82
C GLY A 258 4.06 -3.99 -7.75
N SER A 259 4.02 -2.68 -7.56
CA SER A 259 2.76 -1.91 -7.50
C SER A 259 1.93 -1.99 -8.79
N ASN A 260 2.55 -2.20 -9.95
CA ASN A 260 1.84 -2.39 -11.23
C ASN A 260 1.08 -3.73 -11.28
N GLY A 261 1.38 -4.67 -10.38
CA GLY A 261 0.62 -5.89 -10.18
C GLY A 261 -0.73 -5.67 -9.46
N ASN A 262 -0.99 -4.51 -8.88
CA ASN A 262 -2.26 -4.19 -8.22
C ASN A 262 -3.35 -3.86 -9.27
N VAL A 263 -3.78 -4.89 -10.01
CA VAL A 263 -4.75 -4.74 -11.10
C VAL A 263 -6.19 -4.61 -10.58
N LYS A 264 -7.04 -3.94 -11.37
CA LYS A 264 -8.45 -3.74 -11.03
C LYS A 264 -9.24 -5.05 -11.07
N SER A 265 -10.41 -5.06 -10.44
CA SER A 265 -11.37 -6.17 -10.55
C SER A 265 -11.76 -6.44 -12.02
N GLY A 266 -11.98 -7.71 -12.35
CA GLY A 266 -12.38 -8.15 -13.69
C GLY A 266 -11.26 -8.17 -14.75
N THR A 267 -10.00 -7.96 -14.39
CA THR A 267 -8.86 -7.96 -15.35
C THR A 267 -8.21 -9.31 -15.56
N ILE A 268 -8.32 -10.22 -14.61
CA ILE A 268 -7.75 -11.58 -14.71
C ILE A 268 -8.83 -12.51 -15.19
N THR A 269 -8.84 -12.82 -16.48
CA THR A 269 -9.93 -13.55 -17.14
C THR A 269 -9.48 -14.83 -17.87
N SER A 270 -8.18 -15.14 -17.88
CA SER A 270 -7.69 -16.32 -18.57
C SER A 270 -8.09 -17.62 -17.85
N VAL A 271 -8.56 -18.60 -18.59
CA VAL A 271 -8.89 -19.93 -18.07
C VAL A 271 -7.75 -20.89 -18.41
N PRO A 272 -7.02 -21.43 -17.41
CA PRO A 272 -5.94 -22.39 -17.63
C PRO A 272 -6.44 -23.69 -18.25
N SER A 273 -5.57 -24.35 -19.04
CA SER A 273 -5.91 -25.62 -19.69
C SER A 273 -6.32 -26.73 -18.71
N VAL A 274 -5.76 -26.74 -17.50
CA VAL A 274 -6.15 -27.67 -16.43
C VAL A 274 -7.65 -27.56 -16.08
N ILE A 275 -8.21 -26.35 -16.20
CA ILE A 275 -9.63 -26.10 -15.90
C ILE A 275 -10.46 -26.29 -17.18
N SER A 276 -10.06 -25.67 -18.29
CA SER A 276 -10.84 -25.70 -19.55
C SER A 276 -10.96 -27.11 -20.16
N SER A 277 -10.01 -28.02 -19.90
CA SER A 277 -10.09 -29.42 -20.32
C SER A 277 -11.15 -30.22 -19.57
N SER A 278 -11.49 -29.80 -18.36
CA SER A 278 -12.47 -30.49 -17.50
C SER A 278 -13.81 -29.77 -17.44
N VAL A 279 -13.79 -28.43 -17.62
CA VAL A 279 -14.97 -27.55 -17.53
C VAL A 279 -14.90 -26.54 -18.68
N SER A 280 -15.67 -26.79 -19.73
CA SER A 280 -15.61 -26.00 -20.96
C SER A 280 -16.25 -24.61 -20.83
N ASP A 281 -17.16 -24.43 -19.90
CA ASP A 281 -17.91 -23.20 -19.61
C ASP A 281 -17.35 -22.43 -18.40
N ALA A 282 -16.20 -22.84 -17.88
CA ALA A 282 -15.59 -22.17 -16.76
C ALA A 282 -15.24 -20.72 -17.09
N THR A 283 -15.62 -19.82 -16.21
CA THR A 283 -15.25 -18.41 -16.25
C THR A 283 -14.36 -18.07 -15.06
N VAL A 284 -13.33 -17.24 -15.30
CA VAL A 284 -12.39 -16.79 -14.25
C VAL A 284 -12.50 -15.28 -14.16
N SER A 285 -12.61 -14.78 -12.94
CA SER A 285 -12.56 -13.34 -12.68
C SER A 285 -12.03 -13.05 -11.27
N ASN A 286 -11.31 -11.94 -11.13
CA ASN A 286 -11.03 -11.38 -9.82
C ASN A 286 -12.17 -10.43 -9.42
N THR A 287 -12.91 -10.80 -8.40
CA THR A 287 -14.05 -10.01 -7.88
C THR A 287 -13.62 -8.67 -7.29
N TYR A 288 -12.41 -8.64 -6.69
CA TYR A 288 -11.82 -7.46 -6.06
C TYR A 288 -10.53 -7.07 -6.79
N ASN A 289 -10.08 -5.84 -6.53
CA ASN A 289 -8.77 -5.40 -6.99
C ASN A 289 -7.68 -6.29 -6.38
N ALA A 290 -6.67 -6.62 -7.17
CA ALA A 290 -5.45 -7.21 -6.62
C ALA A 290 -4.73 -6.18 -5.76
N GLY A 291 -4.08 -6.63 -4.69
CA GLY A 291 -3.41 -5.74 -3.76
C GLY A 291 -2.19 -6.38 -3.12
N GLY A 292 -1.46 -5.57 -2.34
CA GLY A 292 -0.25 -6.01 -1.64
C GLY A 292 1.01 -6.02 -2.49
N GLY A 293 0.91 -5.70 -3.79
CA GLY A 293 2.07 -5.50 -4.63
C GLY A 293 2.74 -4.16 -4.32
N SER A 294 4.05 -4.18 -4.04
CA SER A 294 4.84 -2.98 -3.79
C SER A 294 6.18 -3.06 -4.50
N ASN A 295 6.69 -1.91 -4.89
CA ASN A 295 8.05 -1.77 -5.40
C ASN A 295 9.06 -1.86 -4.25
N TYR A 296 10.34 -1.77 -4.55
CA TYR A 296 11.36 -1.61 -3.51
C TYR A 296 10.99 -0.47 -2.56
N GLU A 297 11.21 -0.68 -1.27
CA GLU A 297 10.90 0.30 -0.25
C GLU A 297 11.56 1.65 -0.55
N ASN A 298 10.74 2.68 -0.69
CA ASN A 298 11.24 3.98 -1.05
C ASN A 298 11.83 4.71 0.16
N PHE A 299 12.53 5.80 -0.12
CA PHE A 299 13.19 6.62 0.88
C PHE A 299 12.26 7.16 1.99
N GLY A 300 11.02 7.52 1.65
CA GLY A 300 10.02 7.99 2.62
C GLY A 300 9.57 6.90 3.57
N MET A 301 9.24 5.74 3.01
CA MET A 301 8.83 4.55 3.77
C MET A 301 9.93 4.08 4.74
N LEU A 302 11.19 4.05 4.29
CA LEU A 302 12.32 3.70 5.17
C LEU A 302 12.40 4.61 6.40
N LYS A 303 12.24 5.93 6.21
CA LYS A 303 12.25 6.89 7.33
C LYS A 303 11.11 6.71 8.31
N GLU A 304 9.98 6.18 7.86
CA GLU A 304 8.83 5.86 8.71
C GLU A 304 8.99 4.49 9.40
N HIS A 305 9.39 3.47 8.65
CA HIS A 305 9.44 2.10 9.16
C HIS A 305 10.59 1.83 10.12
N ILE A 306 11.77 2.46 9.93
CA ILE A 306 12.91 2.28 10.83
C ILE A 306 12.56 2.67 12.29
N PRO A 307 11.98 3.86 12.58
CA PRO A 307 11.55 4.18 13.93
C PRO A 307 10.45 3.27 14.47
N LEU A 308 9.52 2.81 13.61
CA LEU A 308 8.47 1.88 14.02
C LEU A 308 9.04 0.53 14.46
N SER A 309 10.03 0.00 13.75
CA SER A 309 10.68 -1.27 14.11
C SER A 309 11.38 -1.19 15.48
N VAL A 310 12.05 -0.06 15.76
CA VAL A 310 12.68 0.18 17.06
C VAL A 310 11.65 0.29 18.17
N LYS A 311 10.54 0.99 17.90
CA LYS A 311 9.48 1.22 18.88
C LYS A 311 8.81 -0.08 19.34
N THR A 312 8.56 -0.99 18.41
CA THR A 312 7.89 -2.26 18.70
C THR A 312 8.84 -3.34 19.25
N MET A 313 10.13 -3.26 18.94
CA MET A 313 11.12 -4.32 19.25
C MET A 313 10.64 -5.73 18.87
N GLY A 314 9.77 -5.83 17.85
CA GLY A 314 9.17 -7.08 17.40
C GLY A 314 8.17 -7.71 18.35
N VAL A 315 7.65 -7.02 19.39
CA VAL A 315 6.67 -7.54 20.34
C VAL A 315 5.40 -6.70 20.33
N ALA A 316 4.22 -7.34 20.29
CA ALA A 316 2.93 -6.69 20.36
C ALA A 316 2.27 -6.87 21.73
N ILE A 317 2.22 -5.80 22.52
CA ILE A 317 1.59 -5.78 23.86
C ILE A 317 0.42 -4.81 23.89
N THR A 318 0.61 -3.59 23.39
CA THR A 318 -0.42 -2.55 23.35
C THR A 318 -1.18 -2.57 22.02
N LYS A 319 -2.38 -1.97 21.97
CA LYS A 319 -3.11 -1.78 20.70
C LYS A 319 -2.22 -1.15 19.62
N GLN A 320 -1.40 -0.18 20.01
CA GLN A 320 -0.53 0.52 19.08
C GLN A 320 0.60 -0.37 18.56
N ASP A 321 1.15 -1.28 19.38
CA ASP A 321 2.18 -2.22 18.92
C ASP A 321 1.63 -3.18 17.86
N PHE A 322 0.37 -3.64 18.03
CA PHE A 322 -0.32 -4.45 17.01
C PHE A 322 -0.52 -3.68 15.70
N VAL A 323 -0.86 -2.38 15.77
CA VAL A 323 -0.98 -1.50 14.59
C VAL A 323 0.38 -1.31 13.94
N ASP A 324 1.41 -0.98 14.72
CA ASP A 324 2.75 -0.70 14.23
C ASP A 324 3.38 -1.96 13.60
N LEU A 325 3.24 -3.13 14.23
CA LEU A 325 3.68 -4.41 13.66
C LEU A 325 2.88 -4.82 12.42
N ALA A 326 1.56 -4.57 12.38
CA ALA A 326 0.76 -4.85 11.20
C ALA A 326 1.19 -3.97 10.00
N LYS A 327 1.52 -2.70 10.23
CA LYS A 327 2.07 -1.80 9.21
C LYS A 327 3.47 -2.20 8.75
N LEU A 328 4.24 -2.88 9.59
CA LEU A 328 5.51 -3.45 9.20
C LEU A 328 5.38 -4.71 8.32
N VAL A 329 4.18 -5.24 8.11
CA VAL A 329 3.94 -6.33 7.14
C VAL A 329 3.83 -5.74 5.75
N ASP A 330 4.54 -6.36 4.83
CA ASP A 330 4.59 -5.93 3.44
C ASP A 330 3.22 -5.87 2.78
N GLY A 331 2.96 -4.76 2.10
CA GLY A 331 1.71 -4.49 1.40
C GLY A 331 0.57 -3.98 2.28
N VAL A 332 0.79 -3.81 3.60
CA VAL A 332 -0.17 -3.17 4.50
C VAL A 332 0.15 -1.69 4.64
N SER A 333 -0.74 -0.83 4.16
CA SER A 333 -0.62 0.61 4.27
C SER A 333 -1.21 1.12 5.58
N LYS A 334 -2.38 0.60 5.95
CA LYS A 334 -3.12 1.07 7.12
C LYS A 334 -3.54 -0.08 8.01
N ALA A 335 -3.48 0.15 9.31
CA ALA A 335 -3.94 -0.79 10.31
C ALA A 335 -4.60 -0.07 11.48
N LYS A 336 -5.60 -0.70 12.09
CA LYS A 336 -6.28 -0.22 13.31
C LYS A 336 -6.63 -1.39 14.20
N ALA A 337 -6.37 -1.29 15.49
CA ALA A 337 -6.65 -2.33 16.47
C ALA A 337 -7.76 -1.90 17.44
N GLU A 338 -8.77 -2.74 17.60
CA GLU A 338 -9.90 -2.51 18.51
C GLU A 338 -10.20 -3.75 19.34
N TYR A 339 -10.63 -3.54 20.61
CA TYR A 339 -11.11 -4.64 21.46
C TYR A 339 -12.60 -4.86 21.28
N GLU A 340 -12.98 -6.11 21.00
CA GLU A 340 -14.36 -6.57 20.99
C GLU A 340 -14.64 -7.33 22.29
N CYS A 341 -15.69 -6.95 23.02
CA CYS A 341 -16.13 -7.63 24.26
C CYS A 341 -15.01 -7.83 25.30
N GLY A 342 -14.05 -6.91 25.39
CA GLY A 342 -13.05 -6.83 26.45
C GLY A 342 -11.87 -7.80 26.38
N ARG A 343 -11.89 -8.85 25.55
CA ARG A 343 -10.81 -9.86 25.46
C ARG A 343 -10.32 -10.15 24.04
N LYS A 344 -11.17 -10.00 23.04
CA LYS A 344 -10.83 -10.28 21.67
C LYS A 344 -10.27 -9.04 21.00
N LEU A 345 -9.04 -9.09 20.54
CA LEU A 345 -8.42 -8.04 19.77
C LEU A 345 -8.69 -8.28 18.28
N ILE A 346 -9.29 -7.29 17.63
CA ILE A 346 -9.47 -7.28 16.18
C ILE A 346 -8.52 -6.25 15.59
N VAL A 347 -7.72 -6.68 14.62
CA VAL A 347 -6.87 -5.80 13.84
C VAL A 347 -7.45 -5.68 12.44
N TYR A 348 -7.89 -4.49 12.08
CA TYR A 348 -8.36 -4.15 10.74
C TYR A 348 -7.17 -3.67 9.91
N ILE A 349 -7.03 -4.17 8.69
CA ILE A 349 -5.94 -3.83 7.78
C ILE A 349 -6.45 -3.41 6.42
N ALA A 350 -5.72 -2.50 5.77
CA ALA A 350 -5.96 -2.11 4.39
C ALA A 350 -4.63 -2.15 3.61
N PRO A 351 -4.64 -2.66 2.35
CA PRO A 351 -3.47 -2.70 1.49
C PRO A 351 -3.13 -1.34 0.90
N ASP A 352 -1.93 -1.22 0.33
CA ASP A 352 -1.57 -0.11 -0.53
C ASP A 352 -2.50 -0.05 -1.74
N ASN A 353 -2.91 1.16 -2.13
CA ASN A 353 -3.80 1.41 -3.28
C ASN A 353 -5.14 0.67 -3.22
N GLY A 354 -5.64 0.34 -2.03
CA GLY A 354 -6.91 -0.33 -1.88
C GLY A 354 -7.47 -0.23 -0.47
N VAL A 355 -8.69 -0.75 -0.30
CA VAL A 355 -9.35 -0.78 1.01
C VAL A 355 -9.51 -2.21 1.52
N ILE A 356 -9.78 -3.15 0.59
CA ILE A 356 -10.11 -4.52 0.95
C ILE A 356 -8.87 -5.41 0.85
N ALA A 357 -8.44 -5.94 2.01
CA ALA A 357 -7.34 -6.90 2.08
C ALA A 357 -7.80 -8.31 1.67
N ASN A 358 -6.99 -9.00 0.88
CA ASN A 358 -7.25 -10.37 0.48
C ASN A 358 -6.91 -11.39 1.58
N SER A 359 -7.36 -12.63 1.40
CA SER A 359 -7.18 -13.69 2.40
C SER A 359 -5.71 -14.05 2.66
N SER A 360 -4.84 -13.92 1.65
CA SER A 360 -3.40 -14.19 1.79
C SER A 360 -2.73 -13.15 2.68
N MET A 361 -3.04 -11.86 2.48
CA MET A 361 -2.52 -10.77 3.30
C MET A 361 -3.01 -10.87 4.75
N ILE A 362 -4.32 -11.12 4.94
CA ILE A 362 -4.92 -11.32 6.27
C ILE A 362 -4.17 -12.43 7.01
N LYS A 363 -3.88 -13.55 6.35
CA LYS A 363 -3.14 -14.66 6.93
C LYS A 363 -1.70 -14.29 7.27
N LYS A 364 -0.96 -13.62 6.37
CA LYS A 364 0.42 -13.16 6.64
C LYS A 364 0.47 -12.25 7.87
N VAL A 365 -0.44 -11.28 7.95
CA VAL A 365 -0.51 -10.36 9.10
C VAL A 365 -0.85 -11.13 10.38
N TYR A 366 -1.83 -12.04 10.31
CA TYR A 366 -2.19 -12.87 11.46
C TYR A 366 -1.01 -13.69 11.97
N ASP A 367 -0.28 -14.38 11.09
CA ASP A 367 0.85 -15.24 11.45
C ASP A 367 1.96 -14.41 12.14
N ILE A 368 2.29 -13.24 11.61
CA ILE A 368 3.32 -12.34 12.19
C ILE A 368 2.85 -11.79 13.54
N LEU A 369 1.64 -11.27 13.65
CA LEU A 369 1.12 -10.73 14.89
C LEU A 369 0.97 -11.81 15.97
N HIS A 370 0.55 -13.01 15.58
CA HIS A 370 0.38 -14.14 16.51
C HIS A 370 1.73 -14.63 17.05
N GLN A 371 2.77 -14.69 16.23
CA GLN A 371 4.12 -15.09 16.66
C GLN A 371 4.74 -14.06 17.64
N ASN A 372 4.40 -12.79 17.49
CA ASN A 372 4.98 -11.69 18.27
C ASN A 372 4.06 -11.20 19.41
N SER A 373 2.94 -11.87 19.64
CA SER A 373 1.99 -11.53 20.71
C SER A 373 2.05 -12.50 21.89
N PRO A 374 1.64 -12.09 23.11
CA PRO A 374 1.51 -13.00 24.25
C PRO A 374 0.56 -14.17 23.95
N LEU A 375 0.89 -15.35 24.44
CA LEU A 375 0.13 -16.61 24.21
C LEU A 375 -1.37 -16.52 24.56
N THR A 376 -1.74 -15.60 25.45
CA THR A 376 -3.14 -15.44 25.92
C THR A 376 -3.94 -14.46 25.08
N THR A 377 -3.36 -13.90 24.01
CA THR A 377 -4.03 -12.89 23.16
C THR A 377 -4.99 -13.57 22.20
N TRP A 378 -6.28 -13.24 22.31
CA TRP A 378 -7.28 -13.71 21.37
C TRP A 378 -7.35 -12.75 20.16
N LEU A 379 -6.51 -13.03 19.17
CA LEU A 379 -6.32 -12.19 17.98
C LEU A 379 -7.23 -12.62 16.83
N THR A 380 -7.78 -11.64 16.13
CA THR A 380 -8.44 -11.81 14.83
C THR A 380 -8.00 -10.68 13.89
N VAL A 381 -7.59 -11.02 12.67
CA VAL A 381 -7.27 -10.02 11.64
C VAL A 381 -8.41 -9.99 10.63
N LYS A 382 -8.87 -8.80 10.28
CA LYS A 382 -9.93 -8.57 9.29
C LYS A 382 -9.52 -7.49 8.30
N SER A 383 -10.09 -7.55 7.09
CA SER A 383 -10.01 -6.42 6.16
C SER A 383 -10.75 -5.20 6.71
N ALA A 384 -10.23 -4.01 6.47
CA ALA A 384 -11.04 -2.80 6.62
C ALA A 384 -12.23 -2.84 5.66
N GLY A 385 -13.34 -2.23 6.06
CA GLY A 385 -14.51 -2.04 5.21
C GLY A 385 -14.34 -0.79 4.34
N LYS A 386 -15.12 -0.72 3.25
CA LYS A 386 -15.14 0.40 2.32
C LYS A 386 -16.51 1.07 2.34
N VAL A 387 -16.54 2.38 2.52
CA VAL A 387 -17.79 3.16 2.46
C VAL A 387 -17.66 4.23 1.39
N ASN A 388 -18.48 4.13 0.35
CA ASN A 388 -18.51 5.09 -0.74
C ASN A 388 -19.32 6.33 -0.34
N ILE A 389 -18.72 7.51 -0.49
CA ILE A 389 -19.34 8.81 -0.28
C ILE A 389 -20.13 9.16 -1.54
N ILE A 390 -21.36 9.63 -1.39
CA ILE A 390 -22.24 10.08 -2.50
C ILE A 390 -22.63 11.53 -2.23
N LEU A 391 -22.40 12.38 -3.25
CA LEU A 391 -22.58 13.83 -3.18
C LEU A 391 -23.51 14.34 -4.29
N ASP A 392 -24.40 15.26 -3.94
CA ASP A 392 -25.16 16.10 -4.89
C ASP A 392 -24.87 17.55 -4.53
N ILE A 393 -24.11 18.22 -5.37
CA ILE A 393 -23.61 19.57 -5.16
C ILE A 393 -23.95 20.49 -6.33
N GLU A 394 -24.29 21.74 -5.99
CA GLU A 394 -24.43 22.84 -6.95
C GLU A 394 -23.34 23.86 -6.66
N VAL A 395 -22.46 24.07 -7.62
CA VAL A 395 -21.32 24.99 -7.52
C VAL A 395 -21.56 26.18 -8.42
N THR A 396 -21.35 27.38 -7.91
CA THR A 396 -21.28 28.62 -8.69
C THR A 396 -19.84 28.99 -8.93
N GLY A 397 -19.47 29.03 -10.20
CA GLY A 397 -18.09 29.32 -10.62
C GLY A 397 -17.86 30.80 -10.89
N LYS A 398 -16.62 31.25 -10.75
CA LYS A 398 -16.18 32.61 -11.11
C LYS A 398 -16.12 32.78 -12.62
N LYS A 399 -16.47 33.97 -13.14
CA LYS A 399 -16.54 34.30 -14.59
C LYS A 399 -15.25 34.02 -15.39
N SER A 400 -14.11 33.95 -14.74
CA SER A 400 -12.80 33.71 -15.39
C SER A 400 -12.53 32.25 -15.76
N TYR A 401 -13.36 31.29 -15.33
CA TYR A 401 -13.14 29.86 -15.52
C TYR A 401 -14.27 29.22 -16.33
N LYS A 402 -13.93 28.20 -17.14
CA LYS A 402 -14.91 27.43 -17.89
C LYS A 402 -15.58 26.38 -17.00
N THR A 403 -16.84 26.09 -17.24
CA THR A 403 -17.62 25.07 -16.53
C THR A 403 -16.91 23.70 -16.46
N SER A 404 -16.29 23.27 -17.58
CA SER A 404 -15.55 21.99 -17.64
C SER A 404 -14.29 21.98 -16.78
N GLU A 405 -13.63 23.12 -16.63
CA GLU A 405 -12.44 23.30 -15.81
C GLU A 405 -12.80 23.24 -14.31
N ILE A 406 -13.89 23.92 -13.93
CA ILE A 406 -14.43 23.87 -12.56
C ILE A 406 -14.83 22.42 -12.20
N GLN A 407 -15.51 21.72 -13.11
CA GLN A 407 -15.86 20.31 -12.88
C GLN A 407 -14.64 19.43 -12.65
N SER A 408 -13.60 19.59 -13.48
CA SER A 408 -12.36 18.84 -13.35
C SER A 408 -11.63 19.14 -12.04
N GLN A 409 -11.57 20.40 -11.60
CA GLN A 409 -10.94 20.80 -10.35
C GLN A 409 -11.69 20.27 -9.12
N VAL A 410 -13.02 20.36 -9.11
CA VAL A 410 -13.87 19.83 -8.03
C VAL A 410 -13.72 18.30 -7.91
N LEU A 411 -13.80 17.58 -9.04
CA LEU A 411 -13.58 16.14 -9.06
C LEU A 411 -12.17 15.78 -8.56
N GLY A 412 -11.15 16.46 -9.06
CA GLY A 412 -9.76 16.23 -8.63
C GLY A 412 -9.54 16.48 -7.14
N ALA A 413 -10.14 17.52 -6.58
CA ALA A 413 -10.06 17.82 -5.15
C ALA A 413 -10.72 16.72 -4.30
N LEU A 414 -11.89 16.24 -4.69
CA LEU A 414 -12.60 15.16 -3.98
C LEU A 414 -11.85 13.83 -4.08
N PHE A 415 -11.34 13.47 -5.27
CA PHE A 415 -10.52 12.27 -5.44
C PHE A 415 -9.26 12.30 -4.59
N ASN A 416 -8.57 13.43 -4.52
CA ASN A 416 -7.36 13.56 -3.73
C ASN A 416 -7.63 13.52 -2.22
N ALA A 417 -8.73 14.14 -1.75
CA ALA A 417 -9.06 14.22 -0.33
C ALA A 417 -9.59 12.88 0.23
N TYR A 418 -10.38 12.15 -0.56
CA TYR A 418 -11.05 10.92 -0.13
C TYR A 418 -10.60 9.69 -0.94
N SER A 419 -9.35 9.68 -1.39
CA SER A 419 -8.75 8.48 -1.96
C SER A 419 -8.51 7.41 -0.86
N PRO A 420 -8.39 6.13 -1.22
CA PRO A 420 -7.99 5.08 -0.27
C PRO A 420 -6.67 5.38 0.43
N GLU A 421 -5.79 6.18 -0.19
CA GLU A 421 -4.47 6.54 0.36
C GLU A 421 -4.56 7.63 1.41
N SER A 422 -5.42 8.64 1.21
CA SER A 422 -5.55 9.79 2.11
C SER A 422 -6.53 9.57 3.26
N SER A 423 -7.52 8.69 3.11
CA SER A 423 -8.55 8.41 4.13
C SER A 423 -8.09 7.34 5.11
N ASP A 424 -8.27 7.54 6.41
CA ASP A 424 -7.89 6.59 7.46
C ASP A 424 -9.01 5.59 7.82
N ILE A 425 -8.62 4.44 8.41
CA ILE A 425 -9.56 3.46 8.96
C ILE A 425 -10.32 4.08 10.14
N GLY A 426 -11.64 4.14 10.05
CA GLY A 426 -12.50 4.81 11.04
C GLY A 426 -12.49 6.32 10.89
N GLY A 427 -12.15 6.82 9.70
CA GLY A 427 -12.21 8.24 9.37
C GLY A 427 -13.64 8.77 9.37
N SER A 428 -13.83 9.99 9.81
CA SER A 428 -15.10 10.72 9.69
C SER A 428 -15.07 11.65 8.49
N VAL A 429 -16.22 11.85 7.88
CA VAL A 429 -16.40 12.85 6.81
C VAL A 429 -17.37 13.89 7.32
N ARG A 430 -16.90 15.10 7.49
CA ARG A 430 -17.73 16.23 7.93
C ARG A 430 -18.15 17.05 6.73
N ILE A 431 -19.38 17.53 6.79
CA ILE A 431 -19.92 18.43 5.78
C ILE A 431 -19.07 19.70 5.67
N SER A 432 -18.61 20.23 6.80
CA SER A 432 -17.72 21.39 6.85
C SER A 432 -16.41 21.18 6.08
N ASP A 433 -15.87 19.95 6.10
CA ASP A 433 -14.61 19.64 5.41
C ASP A 433 -14.82 19.62 3.89
N ILE A 434 -15.99 19.15 3.43
CA ILE A 434 -16.38 19.19 2.00
C ILE A 434 -16.55 20.65 1.54
N TYR A 435 -17.23 21.50 2.34
CA TYR A 435 -17.34 22.92 2.04
C TYR A 435 -15.97 23.58 1.95
N ALA A 436 -15.12 23.40 2.96
CA ALA A 436 -13.78 23.97 2.99
C ALA A 436 -12.90 23.51 1.82
N LEU A 437 -13.01 22.22 1.45
CA LEU A 437 -12.25 21.65 0.34
C LEU A 437 -12.61 22.30 -1.01
N ILE A 438 -13.89 22.53 -1.26
CA ILE A 438 -14.37 23.03 -2.56
C ILE A 438 -14.31 24.56 -2.61
N ASP A 439 -14.65 25.26 -1.52
CA ASP A 439 -14.59 26.73 -1.45
C ASP A 439 -13.15 27.28 -1.55
N ASN A 440 -12.15 26.48 -1.17
CA ASN A 440 -10.74 26.85 -1.33
C ASN A 440 -10.24 26.79 -2.79
N LEU A 441 -11.02 26.27 -3.73
CA LEU A 441 -10.66 26.27 -5.15
C LEU A 441 -10.79 27.69 -5.73
N GLU A 442 -9.75 28.16 -6.39
CA GLU A 442 -9.74 29.51 -6.96
C GLU A 442 -10.86 29.77 -7.97
N SER A 443 -11.33 28.73 -8.65
CA SER A 443 -12.39 28.76 -9.67
C SER A 443 -13.81 28.81 -9.10
N VAL A 444 -13.99 28.52 -7.82
CA VAL A 444 -15.29 28.46 -7.15
C VAL A 444 -15.57 29.79 -6.44
N ASP A 445 -16.82 30.24 -6.52
CA ASP A 445 -17.31 31.40 -5.79
C ASP A 445 -18.03 30.94 -4.51
N TYR A 446 -19.03 30.05 -4.67
CA TYR A 446 -19.67 29.36 -3.56
C TYR A 446 -20.24 28.02 -3.99
N LEU A 447 -20.52 27.17 -3.00
CA LEU A 447 -21.16 25.88 -3.24
C LEU A 447 -22.42 25.71 -2.37
N HIS A 448 -23.36 24.94 -2.88
CA HIS A 448 -24.51 24.46 -2.15
C HIS A 448 -24.59 22.93 -2.18
N LEU A 449 -24.42 22.32 -1.00
CA LEU A 449 -24.55 20.86 -0.85
C LEU A 449 -26.03 20.50 -0.72
N LYS A 450 -26.60 19.87 -1.75
CA LYS A 450 -27.99 19.42 -1.78
C LYS A 450 -28.19 18.13 -1.01
N LYS A 451 -27.31 17.13 -1.27
CA LYS A 451 -27.35 15.85 -0.59
C LYS A 451 -25.95 15.33 -0.32
N PHE A 452 -25.79 14.79 0.85
CA PHE A 452 -24.63 14.03 1.28
C PHE A 452 -25.09 12.76 1.99
N TYR A 453 -24.64 11.59 1.53
CA TYR A 453 -24.90 10.33 2.20
C TYR A 453 -23.84 9.30 1.81
N THR A 454 -23.76 8.21 2.57
CA THR A 454 -22.84 7.11 2.29
C THR A 454 -23.60 5.88 1.79
N LYS A 455 -23.01 5.14 0.87
CA LYS A 455 -23.53 3.83 0.47
C LYS A 455 -23.44 2.87 1.67
N PRO A 456 -24.54 2.16 2.02
CA PRO A 456 -24.52 1.24 3.15
C PRO A 456 -23.53 0.11 2.90
N TRP A 457 -22.81 -0.29 3.96
CA TRP A 457 -21.91 -1.44 3.93
C TRP A 457 -22.56 -2.64 4.61
N PRO A 458 -22.61 -3.81 3.93
CA PRO A 458 -23.21 -4.99 4.53
C PRO A 458 -22.27 -5.64 5.54
N THR A 459 -22.82 -6.10 6.65
CA THR A 459 -22.14 -6.94 7.63
C THR A 459 -22.72 -8.36 7.58
N THR A 460 -21.87 -9.35 7.35
CA THR A 460 -22.30 -10.75 7.31
C THR A 460 -22.55 -11.28 8.73
N LEU A 461 -23.76 -11.72 9.01
CA LEU A 461 -24.14 -12.37 10.25
C LEU A 461 -24.04 -13.90 10.17
N TYR A 462 -24.47 -14.45 9.03
CA TYR A 462 -24.43 -15.88 8.75
C TYR A 462 -24.34 -16.15 7.25
N GLY A 463 -23.34 -16.91 6.83
CA GLY A 463 -23.07 -17.26 5.44
C GLY A 463 -21.58 -17.19 5.13
N ASN A 464 -21.18 -17.78 4.02
CA ASN A 464 -19.79 -17.81 3.53
C ASN A 464 -19.57 -16.91 2.30
N LYS A 465 -20.56 -16.13 1.92
CA LYS A 465 -20.53 -15.17 0.80
C LYS A 465 -20.74 -13.77 1.32
N GLU A 466 -20.08 -12.81 0.71
CA GLU A 466 -20.30 -11.38 0.99
C GLU A 466 -21.53 -10.88 0.26
N LEU A 467 -22.28 -9.97 0.88
CA LEU A 467 -23.42 -9.31 0.24
C LEU A 467 -22.90 -8.21 -0.69
N ILE A 468 -23.14 -8.35 -1.99
CA ILE A 468 -22.75 -7.34 -2.98
C ILE A 468 -23.95 -6.43 -3.27
N LEU A 469 -23.84 -5.17 -2.84
CA LEU A 469 -24.80 -4.13 -3.15
C LEU A 469 -24.44 -3.46 -4.47
N GLY A 470 -25.35 -3.49 -5.43
CA GLY A 470 -25.25 -2.78 -6.69
C GLY A 470 -25.50 -1.27 -6.55
N GLN A 471 -26.46 -0.73 -7.30
CA GLN A 471 -26.87 0.67 -7.17
C GLN A 471 -27.60 0.90 -5.84
N PHE A 472 -27.29 2.02 -5.20
CA PHE A 472 -27.99 2.51 -4.01
C PHE A 472 -28.31 3.99 -4.17
N GLN A 473 -29.58 4.34 -3.97
CA GLN A 473 -30.03 5.73 -3.99
C GLN A 473 -30.95 5.96 -2.78
N LEU A 474 -30.67 7.01 -2.01
CA LEU A 474 -31.44 7.41 -0.86
C LEU A 474 -32.30 8.63 -1.20
N ASP A 475 -33.63 8.44 -1.20
CA ASP A 475 -34.57 9.53 -1.49
C ASP A 475 -35.04 10.21 -0.21
N LYS A 476 -35.29 9.44 0.85
CA LYS A 476 -35.75 9.95 2.14
C LYS A 476 -35.25 9.08 3.28
N ALA A 477 -34.81 9.70 4.36
CA ALA A 477 -34.48 9.04 5.63
C ALA A 477 -34.93 9.90 6.81
N ASN A 478 -35.26 9.23 7.91
CA ASN A 478 -35.59 9.85 9.17
C ASN A 478 -34.69 9.25 10.26
N GLY A 479 -33.51 9.82 10.42
CA GLY A 479 -32.43 9.28 11.26
C GLY A 479 -31.66 8.16 10.57
N SER A 480 -30.84 7.44 11.33
CA SER A 480 -30.11 6.25 10.86
C SER A 480 -30.86 4.97 11.17
N MET A 481 -30.87 4.02 10.25
CA MET A 481 -31.61 2.76 10.37
C MET A 481 -30.79 1.57 9.91
N ALA A 482 -30.83 0.50 10.70
CA ALA A 482 -30.28 -0.79 10.31
C ALA A 482 -31.38 -1.74 9.83
N TYR A 483 -31.10 -2.42 8.73
CA TYR A 483 -31.97 -3.41 8.12
C TYR A 483 -31.29 -4.78 8.14
N PHE A 484 -32.11 -5.78 8.42
CA PHE A 484 -31.72 -7.19 8.36
C PHE A 484 -32.14 -7.79 7.03
N ILE A 485 -31.19 -8.42 6.33
CA ILE A 485 -31.43 -9.11 5.07
C ILE A 485 -31.27 -10.59 5.29
N SER A 486 -32.29 -11.38 4.94
CA SER A 486 -32.24 -12.84 4.97
C SER A 486 -32.61 -13.42 3.61
N PHE A 487 -31.84 -14.40 3.14
CA PHE A 487 -32.12 -15.07 1.87
C PHE A 487 -33.02 -16.28 2.11
N SER A 488 -34.13 -16.32 1.40
CA SER A 488 -35.06 -17.46 1.37
C SER A 488 -34.68 -18.45 0.26
N SER A 489 -34.02 -17.98 -0.79
CA SER A 489 -33.46 -18.79 -1.89
C SER A 489 -32.25 -18.09 -2.52
N GLY A 490 -31.63 -18.71 -3.52
CA GLY A 490 -30.55 -18.08 -4.30
C GLY A 490 -30.97 -16.87 -5.11
N THR A 491 -32.25 -16.57 -5.23
CA THR A 491 -32.78 -15.48 -6.06
C THR A 491 -33.70 -14.50 -5.33
N THR A 492 -34.10 -14.82 -4.09
CA THR A 492 -35.06 -14.02 -3.29
C THR A 492 -34.52 -13.73 -1.90
N PHE A 493 -34.77 -12.53 -1.42
CA PHE A 493 -34.40 -12.10 -0.08
C PHE A 493 -35.57 -11.37 0.61
N THR A 494 -35.55 -11.35 1.93
CA THR A 494 -36.44 -10.54 2.76
C THR A 494 -35.62 -9.51 3.51
N LEU A 495 -36.02 -8.25 3.42
CA LEU A 495 -35.44 -7.12 4.15
C LEU A 495 -36.37 -6.73 5.28
N LYS A 496 -35.86 -6.67 6.51
CA LYS A 496 -36.63 -6.27 7.70
C LYS A 496 -35.94 -5.14 8.45
N SER A 497 -36.68 -4.16 8.92
CA SER A 497 -36.15 -3.14 9.82
C SER A 497 -35.81 -3.74 11.19
N LEU A 498 -34.65 -3.40 11.77
CA LEU A 498 -34.29 -3.81 13.11
C LEU A 498 -35.13 -3.10 14.20
N LYS A 499 -35.71 -1.94 13.91
CA LYS A 499 -36.69 -1.30 14.79
C LYS A 499 -38.06 -1.96 14.75
N GLY A 500 -38.29 -2.89 13.80
CA GLY A 500 -39.54 -3.58 13.62
C GLY A 500 -40.58 -2.83 12.76
N GLY A 501 -41.71 -3.47 12.54
CA GLY A 501 -42.85 -2.91 11.81
C GLY A 501 -42.76 -2.98 10.26
N PHE A 502 -41.58 -3.15 9.68
CA PHE A 502 -41.39 -3.18 8.24
C PHE A 502 -40.77 -4.50 7.77
N SER A 503 -41.30 -5.05 6.68
CA SER A 503 -40.75 -6.19 5.96
C SER A 503 -41.00 -6.03 4.46
N TYR A 504 -40.00 -6.34 3.64
CA TYR A 504 -40.05 -6.27 2.19
C TYR A 504 -39.40 -7.51 1.59
N ASP A 505 -40.07 -8.15 0.62
CA ASP A 505 -39.52 -9.28 -0.13
C ASP A 505 -39.05 -8.82 -1.51
N GLY A 506 -37.76 -9.07 -1.79
CA GLY A 506 -37.09 -8.64 -3.01
C GLY A 506 -36.52 -9.78 -3.83
N LYS A 507 -36.14 -9.46 -5.07
CA LYS A 507 -35.42 -10.36 -5.99
C LYS A 507 -34.05 -9.79 -6.32
N ILE A 508 -33.08 -10.67 -6.43
CA ILE A 508 -31.69 -10.36 -6.80
C ILE A 508 -31.64 -9.86 -8.26
N GLY A 509 -30.72 -8.93 -8.53
CA GLY A 509 -30.49 -8.38 -9.87
C GLY A 509 -31.58 -7.42 -10.36
N LYS A 510 -32.42 -6.90 -9.47
CA LYS A 510 -33.41 -5.86 -9.80
C LYS A 510 -33.28 -4.70 -8.83
N THR A 511 -32.99 -3.51 -9.39
CA THR A 511 -33.08 -2.27 -8.63
C THR A 511 -34.56 -2.00 -8.32
N THR A 512 -34.90 -1.96 -7.04
CA THR A 512 -36.27 -1.75 -6.59
C THR A 512 -36.32 -0.62 -5.57
N GLN A 513 -37.28 0.29 -5.73
CA GLN A 513 -37.55 1.31 -4.74
C GLN A 513 -38.28 0.70 -3.54
N ILE A 514 -37.67 0.81 -2.38
CA ILE A 514 -38.17 0.30 -1.10
C ILE A 514 -38.73 1.48 -0.32
N ARG A 515 -39.98 1.33 0.12
CA ARG A 515 -40.69 2.37 0.87
C ARG A 515 -41.04 1.86 2.26
N ASP A 516 -40.22 2.20 3.23
CA ASP A 516 -40.51 1.97 4.65
C ASP A 516 -41.22 3.20 5.24
N ASN A 517 -42.53 3.29 4.96
CA ASN A 517 -43.35 4.40 5.41
C ASN A 517 -43.52 4.42 6.94
N ILE A 518 -43.31 3.29 7.62
CA ILE A 518 -43.43 3.16 9.08
C ILE A 518 -42.26 3.88 9.75
N ASN A 519 -41.06 3.69 9.24
CA ASN A 519 -39.86 4.29 9.81
C ASN A 519 -39.38 5.54 9.01
N GLY A 520 -40.09 5.93 7.96
CA GLY A 520 -39.85 7.15 7.21
C GLY A 520 -38.67 7.06 6.21
N PHE A 521 -38.34 5.85 5.70
CA PHE A 521 -37.27 5.64 4.73
C PHE A 521 -37.79 5.32 3.33
N ILE A 522 -37.22 5.97 2.31
CA ILE A 522 -37.44 5.66 0.91
C ILE A 522 -36.06 5.56 0.24
N PHE A 523 -35.72 4.39 -0.27
CA PHE A 523 -34.44 4.16 -0.94
C PHE A 523 -34.57 3.11 -2.05
N ALA A 524 -33.69 3.18 -3.03
CA ALA A 524 -33.55 2.15 -4.05
C ALA A 524 -32.32 1.29 -3.75
N LEU A 525 -32.48 -0.01 -3.81
CA LEU A 525 -31.42 -0.99 -3.55
C LEU A 525 -31.42 -2.06 -4.63
N ASP A 526 -30.24 -2.38 -5.12
CA ASP A 526 -29.95 -3.54 -5.95
C ASP A 526 -29.00 -4.49 -5.20
N ILE A 527 -29.35 -5.77 -5.17
CA ILE A 527 -28.47 -6.84 -4.66
C ILE A 527 -28.01 -7.65 -5.86
N GLN A 528 -26.72 -7.64 -6.13
CA GLN A 528 -26.14 -8.41 -7.24
C GLN A 528 -26.05 -9.89 -6.86
N ASN A 529 -26.15 -10.77 -7.87
CA ASN A 529 -26.03 -12.20 -7.63
C ASN A 529 -24.59 -12.59 -7.26
N ASN A 530 -24.44 -13.27 -6.13
CA ASN A 530 -23.16 -13.78 -5.64
C ASN A 530 -23.30 -15.24 -5.14
N GLY A 531 -24.24 -15.99 -5.70
CA GLY A 531 -24.46 -17.39 -5.29
C GLY A 531 -24.98 -17.56 -3.86
N TYR A 532 -25.92 -16.70 -3.45
CA TYR A 532 -26.53 -16.78 -2.12
C TYR A 532 -27.36 -18.04 -1.95
N GLN A 533 -27.40 -18.53 -0.72
CA GLN A 533 -28.19 -19.72 -0.36
C GLN A 533 -29.24 -19.37 0.70
N SER A 534 -30.27 -20.20 0.77
CA SER A 534 -31.29 -20.08 1.82
C SER A 534 -30.64 -20.12 3.21
N GLY A 535 -31.04 -19.18 4.06
CA GLY A 535 -30.51 -19.03 5.42
C GLY A 535 -29.37 -18.03 5.57
N PHE A 536 -28.77 -17.51 4.47
CA PHE A 536 -27.77 -16.43 4.59
C PHE A 536 -28.38 -15.17 5.18
N ARG A 537 -27.63 -14.48 6.04
CA ARG A 537 -28.11 -13.34 6.83
C ARG A 537 -27.08 -12.23 6.88
N TYR A 538 -27.57 -11.03 6.64
CA TYR A 538 -26.74 -9.81 6.64
C TYR A 538 -27.47 -8.66 7.32
N THR A 539 -26.70 -7.65 7.74
CA THR A 539 -27.26 -6.36 8.13
C THR A 539 -26.67 -5.27 7.24
N ILE A 540 -27.47 -4.28 6.92
CA ILE A 540 -27.04 -3.03 6.28
C ILE A 540 -27.51 -1.86 7.14
N THR A 541 -26.66 -0.85 7.29
CA THR A 541 -27.03 0.39 7.99
C THR A 541 -27.10 1.52 6.97
N ILE A 542 -28.25 2.21 6.94
CA ILE A 542 -28.46 3.43 6.15
C ILE A 542 -28.33 4.61 7.09
N ALA A 543 -27.32 5.45 6.84
CA ALA A 543 -27.10 6.68 7.61
C ALA A 543 -28.09 7.78 7.18
N GLU A 544 -28.37 8.70 8.09
CA GLU A 544 -29.17 9.89 7.79
C GLU A 544 -28.44 10.79 6.80
N PRO A 545 -29.11 11.28 5.73
CA PRO A 545 -28.49 12.18 4.77
C PRO A 545 -28.24 13.57 5.38
N ASN A 546 -27.25 14.28 4.85
CA ASN A 546 -26.87 15.63 5.28
C ASN A 546 -26.48 15.72 6.75
N GLN A 547 -25.89 14.65 7.28
CA GLN A 547 -25.27 14.60 8.59
C GLN A 547 -23.80 14.17 8.43
N ASP A 548 -22.95 14.60 9.35
CA ASP A 548 -21.57 14.17 9.38
C ASP A 548 -21.50 12.64 9.48
N TYR A 549 -20.71 12.03 8.58
CA TYR A 549 -20.46 10.60 8.66
C TYR A 549 -19.40 10.31 9.72
N THR A 550 -19.77 9.55 10.72
CA THR A 550 -18.85 9.00 11.73
C THR A 550 -18.81 7.49 11.59
N ASP A 551 -17.66 6.96 11.26
CA ASP A 551 -17.47 5.53 11.09
C ASP A 551 -17.52 4.79 12.44
N PRO A 552 -18.09 3.56 12.49
CA PRO A 552 -18.03 2.71 13.68
C PRO A 552 -16.62 2.21 14.04
N GLY A 553 -15.60 2.57 13.27
CA GLY A 553 -14.21 2.36 13.62
C GLY A 553 -13.43 1.39 12.73
N TYR A 554 -14.03 0.86 11.67
CA TYR A 554 -13.42 -0.17 10.82
C TYR A 554 -13.56 0.04 9.31
N ASN A 555 -14.26 1.08 8.85
CA ASN A 555 -14.39 1.39 7.44
C ASN A 555 -13.46 2.54 7.02
N ILE A 556 -13.20 2.63 5.73
CA ILE A 556 -12.51 3.75 5.10
C ILE A 556 -13.52 4.46 4.19
N PRO A 557 -13.82 5.75 4.44
CA PRO A 557 -14.66 6.53 3.54
C PRO A 557 -13.87 6.87 2.27
N VAL A 558 -14.46 6.60 1.09
CA VAL A 558 -13.78 6.78 -0.19
C VAL A 558 -14.68 7.43 -1.23
N PHE A 559 -14.06 8.20 -2.12
CA PHE A 559 -14.62 8.74 -3.33
C PHE A 559 -13.75 8.28 -4.52
N GLU A 560 -14.22 7.31 -5.29
CA GLU A 560 -13.42 6.63 -6.33
C GLU A 560 -14.01 6.75 -7.74
N ASP A 561 -15.29 7.08 -7.86
CA ASP A 561 -15.99 7.12 -9.15
C ASP A 561 -16.77 8.42 -9.30
N SER A 562 -16.68 9.03 -10.48
CA SER A 562 -17.46 10.22 -10.84
C SER A 562 -18.98 10.00 -10.76
N SER A 563 -19.46 8.75 -10.84
CA SER A 563 -20.88 8.42 -10.62
C SER A 563 -21.38 8.69 -9.19
N GLN A 564 -20.45 8.84 -8.24
CA GLN A 564 -20.73 9.21 -6.85
C GLN A 564 -21.03 10.72 -6.69
N LEU A 565 -20.80 11.52 -7.73
CA LEU A 565 -21.01 12.96 -7.73
C LEU A 565 -22.08 13.36 -8.76
N THR A 566 -23.16 13.98 -8.28
CA THR A 566 -24.04 14.79 -9.12
C THR A 566 -23.60 16.24 -8.98
N LEU A 567 -22.98 16.78 -10.01
CA LEU A 567 -22.43 18.14 -10.01
C LEU A 567 -23.15 19.01 -11.01
N LYS A 568 -23.78 20.09 -10.53
CA LYS A 568 -24.32 21.16 -11.35
C LYS A 568 -23.47 22.41 -11.18
N VAL A 569 -22.92 22.92 -12.27
CA VAL A 569 -22.15 24.17 -12.26
C VAL A 569 -22.98 25.28 -12.86
N ASN A 570 -23.17 26.35 -12.12
CA ASN A 570 -23.82 27.57 -12.55
C ASN A 570 -22.75 28.64 -12.83
N GLU A 571 -22.94 29.43 -13.85
CA GLU A 571 -22.10 30.61 -14.10
C GLU A 571 -22.57 31.77 -13.24
N THR A 572 -21.65 32.55 -12.70
CA THR A 572 -21.98 33.81 -12.00
C THR A 572 -22.60 34.79 -13.01
N VAL A 573 -23.81 35.24 -12.80
CA VAL A 573 -24.56 36.16 -13.66
C VAL A 573 -23.88 37.53 -13.73
#